data_c5f4198e43f7a9738aab7a0d626745ab
#
_entry.id   c5f4198e43f7a9738aab7a0d626745ab
#
_cell.length_a   1.000
_cell.length_b   1.000
_cell.length_c   1.000
_cell.angle_alpha   90.00
_cell.angle_beta   90.00
_cell.angle_gamma   90.00
#
_symmetry.space_group_name_H-M   'P 1'
#
loop_
_entity.id
_entity.type
_entity.pdbx_description
1 polymer ?
#
loop_
_entity_poly.entity_id
_entity_poly.type
_entity_poly.pdbx_seq_one_letter_code
_entity_poly.pdbx_strand_id
1 'polypeptide(L)'
;NVNGALTLSADKTSIELGESVTFTVMQKDETTGESVDVTKSVTLYDSDLNQISNPFTPTVSGVVNVTAMKGKYSSNTVAITVMAQMPEVPADPQPENLAFNHRAIVIDHTGVNCGYCPGMTDKLLALAETEWHQHYNEVTCHAGGMAGGDPGNSQAANALNRAQSSYIEGYP
;
A
#
# COMPACT_ATOMS: atom_id res chain seq x y z
N ASN A 1 9.00 40.40 0.26
CA ASN A 1 8.91 39.33 -0.74
C ASN A 1 9.78 38.16 -0.32
N VAL A 2 9.16 37.12 0.19
CA VAL A 2 9.86 35.87 0.52
C VAL A 2 10.28 35.19 -0.78
N ASN A 3 11.56 34.90 -0.96
CA ASN A 3 12.15 34.51 -2.24
C ASN A 3 13.14 33.33 -2.13
N GLY A 4 13.07 32.55 -1.06
CA GLY A 4 13.90 31.40 -0.82
C GLY A 4 13.24 30.06 -1.11
N ALA A 5 13.90 28.98 -0.70
CA ALA A 5 13.43 27.61 -0.88
C ALA A 5 12.09 27.35 -0.19
N LEU A 6 11.24 26.55 -0.84
CA LEU A 6 10.02 26.04 -0.28
C LEU A 6 10.28 24.73 0.48
N THR A 7 9.60 24.56 1.61
CA THR A 7 9.60 23.31 2.37
C THR A 7 8.16 22.87 2.58
N LEU A 8 7.81 21.70 2.04
CA LEU A 8 6.50 21.07 2.20
C LEU A 8 6.56 20.06 3.35
N SER A 9 5.54 20.08 4.19
CA SER A 9 5.26 19.09 5.22
C SER A 9 3.79 18.69 5.21
N ALA A 10 3.48 17.51 5.74
CA ALA A 10 2.13 16.99 5.91
C ALA A 10 1.89 16.70 7.39
N ASP A 11 0.65 16.83 7.84
CA ASP A 11 0.24 16.46 9.20
C ASP A 11 0.25 14.95 9.42
N LYS A 12 0.06 14.17 8.34
CA LYS A 12 0.12 12.70 8.32
C LYS A 12 0.84 12.24 7.05
N THR A 13 1.60 11.15 7.14
CA THR A 13 2.24 10.49 5.98
C THR A 13 1.62 9.15 5.64
N SER A 14 0.70 8.66 6.48
CA SER A 14 -0.09 7.44 6.26
C SER A 14 -1.52 7.72 6.68
N ILE A 15 -2.47 7.43 5.79
CA ILE A 15 -3.92 7.65 5.98
C ILE A 15 -4.70 6.49 5.39
N GLU A 16 -5.94 6.31 5.84
CA GLU A 16 -6.89 5.41 5.21
C GLU A 16 -7.58 6.08 4.02
N LEU A 17 -8.07 5.28 3.09
CA LEU A 17 -8.83 5.78 1.94
C LEU A 17 -10.07 6.56 2.42
N GLY A 18 -10.21 7.79 1.95
CA GLY A 18 -11.28 8.71 2.36
C GLY A 18 -10.92 9.64 3.53
N GLU A 19 -9.79 9.41 4.24
CA GLU A 19 -9.24 10.40 5.17
C GLU A 19 -8.57 11.55 4.44
N SER A 20 -8.52 12.70 5.11
CA SER A 20 -7.84 13.88 4.58
C SER A 20 -6.48 14.09 5.22
N VAL A 21 -5.55 14.61 4.42
CA VAL A 21 -4.23 15.08 4.85
C VAL A 21 -4.12 16.58 4.59
N THR A 22 -3.53 17.31 5.55
CA THR A 22 -3.31 18.75 5.45
C THR A 22 -1.82 19.03 5.24
N PHE A 23 -1.51 19.85 4.26
CA PHE A 23 -0.16 20.26 3.94
C PHE A 23 0.13 21.65 4.46
N THR A 24 1.35 21.87 4.92
CA THR A 24 1.91 23.17 5.29
C THR A 24 3.14 23.45 4.45
N VAL A 25 3.21 24.65 3.88
CA VAL A 25 4.36 25.07 3.06
C VAL A 25 5.00 26.31 3.68
N MET A 26 6.27 26.17 4.02
CA MET A 26 7.09 27.26 4.52
C MET A 26 8.02 27.75 3.40
N GLN A 27 8.21 29.04 3.32
CA GLN A 27 9.22 29.64 2.42
C GLN A 27 10.25 30.41 3.22
N LYS A 28 11.53 30.13 2.99
CA LYS A 28 12.61 30.85 3.64
C LYS A 28 12.80 32.22 2.96
N ASP A 29 12.96 33.26 3.76
CA ASP A 29 13.44 34.55 3.28
C ASP A 29 14.97 34.54 3.25
N GLU A 30 15.58 34.70 2.09
CA GLU A 30 17.03 34.63 1.92
C GLU A 30 17.75 35.84 2.54
N THR A 31 17.02 36.93 2.79
CA THR A 31 17.58 38.15 3.37
C THR A 31 17.60 38.11 4.89
N THR A 32 16.49 37.66 5.50
CA THR A 32 16.35 37.60 6.96
C THR A 32 16.65 36.24 7.54
N GLY A 33 16.61 35.19 6.74
CA GLY A 33 16.74 33.78 7.14
C GLY A 33 15.49 33.23 7.82
N GLU A 34 14.44 34.02 7.98
CA GLU A 34 13.18 33.60 8.58
C GLU A 34 12.34 32.73 7.63
N SER A 35 11.54 31.84 8.21
CA SER A 35 10.60 31.00 7.45
C SER A 35 9.18 31.55 7.63
N VAL A 36 8.48 31.77 6.52
CA VAL A 36 7.12 32.30 6.47
C VAL A 36 6.19 31.25 5.90
N ASP A 37 5.01 31.11 6.52
CA ASP A 37 3.95 30.25 5.98
C ASP A 37 3.39 30.84 4.71
N VAL A 38 3.50 30.11 3.62
CA VAL A 38 3.01 30.46 2.29
C VAL A 38 1.97 29.48 1.75
N THR A 39 1.43 28.60 2.59
CA THR A 39 0.50 27.53 2.24
C THR A 39 -0.65 28.01 1.36
N LYS A 40 -1.20 29.19 1.64
CA LYS A 40 -2.32 29.77 0.86
C LYS A 40 -1.92 30.38 -0.49
N SER A 41 -0.62 30.50 -0.76
CA SER A 41 -0.09 31.16 -1.98
C SER A 41 0.71 30.21 -2.87
N VAL A 42 0.64 28.91 -2.61
CA VAL A 42 1.25 27.84 -3.41
C VAL A 42 0.17 26.98 -4.07
N THR A 43 0.57 26.25 -5.09
CA THR A 43 -0.24 25.19 -5.70
C THR A 43 0.42 23.86 -5.41
N LEU A 44 -0.37 22.86 -5.01
CA LEU A 44 0.08 21.49 -4.76
C LEU A 44 -0.18 20.63 -5.99
N TYR A 45 0.76 19.74 -6.31
CA TYR A 45 0.69 18.83 -7.45
C TYR A 45 1.06 17.41 -7.01
N ASP A 46 0.41 16.43 -7.65
CA ASP A 46 0.83 15.03 -7.58
C ASP A 46 1.98 14.73 -8.57
N SER A 47 2.41 13.45 -8.66
CA SER A 47 3.48 13.01 -9.58
C SER A 47 3.14 13.19 -11.05
N ASP A 48 1.86 13.21 -11.40
CA ASP A 48 1.36 13.35 -12.77
C ASP A 48 1.06 14.82 -13.14
N LEU A 49 1.48 15.74 -12.26
CA LEU A 49 1.27 17.18 -12.37
C LEU A 49 -0.21 17.58 -12.31
N ASN A 50 -1.08 16.75 -11.74
CA ASN A 50 -2.44 17.15 -11.44
C ASN A 50 -2.45 18.03 -10.20
N GLN A 51 -3.20 19.12 -10.26
CA GLN A 51 -3.38 19.97 -9.09
C GLN A 51 -4.27 19.28 -8.06
N ILE A 52 -3.84 19.30 -6.81
CA ILE A 52 -4.59 18.73 -5.67
C ILE A 52 -5.04 19.84 -4.71
N SER A 53 -6.10 19.58 -3.96
CA SER A 53 -6.63 20.48 -2.94
C SER A 53 -5.81 20.41 -1.64
N ASN A 54 -5.96 21.37 -0.78
CA ASN A 54 -5.49 21.34 0.60
C ASN A 54 -6.64 21.76 1.54
N PRO A 55 -7.19 20.88 2.37
CA PRO A 55 -6.80 19.47 2.56
C PRO A 55 -7.02 18.60 1.31
N PHE A 56 -6.24 17.53 1.21
CA PHE A 56 -6.30 16.53 0.14
C PHE A 56 -6.95 15.26 0.65
N THR A 57 -7.95 14.75 -0.07
CA THR A 57 -8.64 13.50 0.22
C THR A 57 -8.49 12.57 -0.98
N PRO A 58 -7.61 11.57 -0.92
CA PRO A 58 -7.39 10.63 -2.01
C PRO A 58 -8.60 9.71 -2.21
N THR A 59 -8.85 9.36 -3.48
CA THR A 59 -9.93 8.44 -3.89
C THR A 59 -9.44 7.05 -4.28
N VAL A 60 -8.11 6.85 -4.30
CA VAL A 60 -7.46 5.58 -4.67
C VAL A 60 -6.37 5.28 -3.66
N SER A 61 -6.26 4.01 -3.25
CA SER A 61 -5.16 3.54 -2.39
C SER A 61 -3.85 3.47 -3.15
N GLY A 62 -2.74 3.65 -2.44
CA GLY A 62 -1.39 3.64 -3.00
C GLY A 62 -0.54 4.75 -2.43
N VAL A 63 0.59 5.06 -3.07
CA VAL A 63 1.47 6.16 -2.65
C VAL A 63 1.24 7.36 -3.55
N VAL A 64 0.91 8.49 -2.95
CA VAL A 64 0.77 9.78 -3.63
C VAL A 64 1.96 10.66 -3.24
N ASN A 65 2.76 11.06 -4.22
CA ASN A 65 3.87 11.98 -4.01
C ASN A 65 3.40 13.40 -4.30
N VAL A 66 3.56 14.29 -3.35
CA VAL A 66 3.08 15.66 -3.43
C VAL A 66 4.24 16.64 -3.42
N THR A 67 4.16 17.65 -4.29
CA THR A 67 5.13 18.76 -4.39
C THR A 67 4.37 20.08 -4.44
N ALA A 68 4.86 21.10 -3.74
CA ALA A 68 4.31 22.45 -3.79
C ALA A 68 5.11 23.33 -4.77
N MET A 69 4.40 24.17 -5.53
CA MET A 69 5.01 25.10 -6.46
C MET A 69 4.51 26.55 -6.24
N LYS A 70 5.44 27.52 -6.38
CA LYS A 70 5.15 28.95 -6.33
C LYS A 70 6.05 29.68 -7.30
N GLY A 71 5.51 30.08 -8.45
CA GLY A 71 6.29 30.68 -9.53
C GLY A 71 7.39 29.73 -10.01
N LYS A 72 8.65 30.12 -9.85
CA LYS A 72 9.82 29.31 -10.23
C LYS A 72 10.31 28.37 -9.12
N TYR A 73 9.74 28.44 -7.93
CA TYR A 73 10.17 27.63 -6.77
C TYR A 73 9.33 26.36 -6.64
N SER A 74 10.02 25.26 -6.35
CA SER A 74 9.39 24.00 -5.98
C SER A 74 9.89 23.56 -4.61
N SER A 75 9.06 22.79 -3.89
CA SER A 75 9.41 22.22 -2.59
C SER A 75 10.10 20.86 -2.75
N ASN A 76 10.50 20.27 -1.61
CA ASN A 76 10.71 18.84 -1.48
C ASN A 76 9.42 18.08 -1.79
N THR A 77 9.55 16.81 -2.15
CA THR A 77 8.41 15.89 -2.31
C THR A 77 8.06 15.24 -0.98
N VAL A 78 6.77 15.14 -0.68
CA VAL A 78 6.23 14.41 0.47
C VAL A 78 5.40 13.24 -0.05
N ALA A 79 5.73 12.02 0.38
CA ALA A 79 5.00 10.81 0.05
C ALA A 79 3.90 10.57 1.08
N ILE A 80 2.67 10.37 0.61
CA ILE A 80 1.52 9.99 1.43
C ILE A 80 1.13 8.57 1.07
N THR A 81 1.18 7.66 2.03
CA THR A 81 0.70 6.28 1.87
C THR A 81 -0.78 6.23 2.18
N VAL A 82 -1.59 5.90 1.18
CA VAL A 82 -3.04 5.74 1.29
C VAL A 82 -3.35 4.24 1.38
N MET A 83 -3.76 3.81 2.56
CA MET A 83 -4.14 2.42 2.81
C MET A 83 -5.56 2.17 2.28
N ALA A 84 -5.77 1.01 1.66
CA ALA A 84 -7.12 0.59 1.33
C ALA A 84 -7.94 0.41 2.62
N GLN A 85 -9.18 0.87 2.60
CA GLN A 85 -10.10 0.59 3.70
C GLN A 85 -10.31 -0.93 3.78
N MET A 86 -10.01 -1.51 4.92
CA MET A 86 -10.32 -2.92 5.16
C MET A 86 -11.84 -3.07 5.24
N PRO A 87 -12.41 -4.10 4.60
CA PRO A 87 -13.83 -4.40 4.77
C PRO A 87 -14.10 -4.65 6.25
N GLU A 88 -15.26 -4.20 6.72
CA GLU A 88 -15.71 -4.47 8.07
C GLU A 88 -15.74 -5.98 8.30
N VAL A 89 -15.09 -6.44 9.36
CA VAL A 89 -15.10 -7.87 9.71
C VAL A 89 -16.53 -8.22 10.12
N PRO A 90 -17.18 -9.22 9.46
CA PRO A 90 -18.51 -9.63 9.83
C PRO A 90 -18.57 -9.97 11.32
N ALA A 91 -19.65 -9.58 11.99
CA ALA A 91 -19.86 -9.96 13.38
C ALA A 91 -19.82 -11.49 13.51
N ASP A 92 -19.17 -11.99 14.55
CA ASP A 92 -19.16 -13.41 14.84
C ASP A 92 -20.60 -13.89 15.09
N PRO A 93 -21.15 -14.81 14.28
CA PRO A 93 -22.51 -15.31 14.48
C PRO A 93 -22.64 -16.19 15.74
N GLN A 94 -21.52 -16.58 16.35
CA GLN A 94 -21.46 -17.46 17.51
C GLN A 94 -20.43 -17.00 18.55
N PRO A 95 -20.54 -15.78 19.10
CA PRO A 95 -19.50 -15.21 19.96
C PRO A 95 -19.28 -15.99 21.27
N GLU A 96 -20.28 -16.78 21.69
CA GLU A 96 -20.20 -17.63 22.87
C GLU A 96 -19.63 -19.03 22.62
N ASN A 97 -19.33 -19.37 21.35
CA ASN A 97 -18.75 -20.65 21.00
C ASN A 97 -17.24 -20.62 21.24
N LEU A 98 -16.80 -21.24 22.31
CA LEU A 98 -15.38 -21.35 22.66
C LEU A 98 -14.67 -22.55 22.00
N ALA A 99 -15.41 -23.38 21.26
CA ALA A 99 -14.88 -24.55 20.57
C ALA A 99 -14.40 -24.19 19.16
N PHE A 100 -13.46 -23.24 19.06
CA PHE A 100 -12.83 -22.90 17.77
C PHE A 100 -11.81 -23.96 17.37
N ASN A 101 -11.97 -24.50 16.17
CA ASN A 101 -10.89 -25.22 15.51
C ASN A 101 -9.95 -24.19 14.86
N HIS A 102 -8.79 -23.98 15.46
CA HIS A 102 -7.75 -23.17 14.85
C HIS A 102 -7.28 -23.84 13.56
N ARG A 103 -7.35 -23.09 12.45
CA ARG A 103 -6.78 -23.50 11.17
C ARG A 103 -5.70 -22.53 10.75
N ALA A 104 -4.56 -23.02 10.33
CA ALA A 104 -3.53 -22.22 9.68
C ALA A 104 -4.00 -21.82 8.26
N ILE A 105 -3.59 -20.66 7.78
CA ILE A 105 -3.72 -20.31 6.38
C ILE A 105 -2.36 -20.53 5.73
N VAL A 106 -2.32 -21.42 4.74
CA VAL A 106 -1.15 -21.62 3.89
C VAL A 106 -1.37 -20.85 2.60
N ILE A 107 -0.51 -19.87 2.33
CA ILE A 107 -0.57 -19.09 1.09
C ILE A 107 0.56 -19.58 0.20
N ASP A 108 0.23 -20.30 -0.86
CA ASP A 108 1.17 -20.77 -1.87
C ASP A 108 1.30 -19.75 -3.00
N HIS A 109 2.44 -19.08 -3.08
CA HIS A 109 2.76 -18.17 -4.18
C HIS A 109 3.34 -18.97 -5.34
N THR A 110 2.61 -19.03 -6.44
CA THR A 110 2.93 -19.88 -7.60
C THR A 110 2.61 -19.20 -8.93
N GLY A 111 2.85 -19.92 -10.01
CA GLY A 111 2.51 -19.51 -11.38
C GLY A 111 3.03 -20.50 -12.42
N VAL A 112 2.48 -20.45 -13.63
CA VAL A 112 2.79 -21.37 -14.72
C VAL A 112 4.27 -21.36 -15.17
N ASN A 113 4.99 -20.30 -14.84
CA ASN A 113 6.42 -20.16 -15.18
C ASN A 113 7.34 -20.45 -13.98
N CYS A 114 6.82 -20.99 -12.90
CA CYS A 114 7.58 -21.30 -11.69
C CYS A 114 8.17 -22.70 -11.77
N GLY A 115 9.48 -22.82 -11.99
CA GLY A 115 10.15 -24.12 -12.17
C GLY A 115 10.20 -25.01 -10.92
N TYR A 116 10.10 -24.42 -9.72
CA TYR A 116 10.17 -25.14 -8.44
C TYR A 116 8.81 -25.36 -7.79
N CYS A 117 7.77 -24.66 -8.21
CA CYS A 117 6.45 -24.71 -7.62
C CYS A 117 5.78 -26.10 -7.67
N PRO A 118 5.97 -26.94 -8.72
CA PRO A 118 5.43 -28.29 -8.72
C PRO A 118 5.85 -29.11 -7.50
N GLY A 119 7.09 -28.95 -7.04
CA GLY A 119 7.57 -29.66 -5.85
C GLY A 119 6.90 -29.23 -4.55
N MET A 120 6.45 -27.97 -4.43
CA MET A 120 5.65 -27.50 -3.31
C MET A 120 4.20 -28.02 -3.42
N THR A 121 3.60 -27.92 -4.62
CA THR A 121 2.25 -28.42 -4.89
C THR A 121 2.14 -29.92 -4.56
N ASP A 122 3.12 -30.74 -4.97
CA ASP A 122 3.14 -32.17 -4.63
C ASP A 122 3.16 -32.41 -3.13
N LYS A 123 3.90 -31.61 -2.36
CA LYS A 123 3.94 -31.72 -0.89
C LYS A 123 2.62 -31.30 -0.24
N LEU A 124 1.98 -30.23 -0.75
CA LEU A 124 0.67 -29.79 -0.25
C LEU A 124 -0.41 -30.82 -0.57
N LEU A 125 -0.40 -31.40 -1.77
CA LEU A 125 -1.30 -32.51 -2.13
C LEU A 125 -1.08 -33.73 -1.24
N ALA A 126 0.18 -34.12 -0.97
CA ALA A 126 0.48 -35.21 -0.06
C ALA A 126 0.01 -34.91 1.38
N LEU A 127 0.13 -33.66 1.84
CA LEU A 127 -0.32 -33.22 3.15
C LEU A 127 -1.86 -33.26 3.23
N ALA A 128 -2.56 -32.93 2.12
CA ALA A 128 -4.02 -32.95 2.04
C ALA A 128 -4.61 -34.37 2.22
N GLU A 129 -3.85 -35.42 1.93
CA GLU A 129 -4.25 -36.82 2.15
C GLU A 129 -4.04 -37.30 3.59
N THR A 130 -3.50 -36.46 4.47
CA THR A 130 -3.26 -36.79 5.89
C THR A 130 -4.33 -36.20 6.81
N GLU A 131 -4.29 -36.53 8.10
CA GLU A 131 -5.15 -35.91 9.11
C GLU A 131 -4.93 -34.39 9.26
N TRP A 132 -3.82 -33.85 8.77
CA TRP A 132 -3.48 -32.44 8.85
C TRP A 132 -4.34 -31.55 7.97
N HIS A 133 -5.03 -32.09 6.92
CA HIS A 133 -5.88 -31.31 6.03
C HIS A 133 -6.96 -30.49 6.75
N GLN A 134 -7.42 -30.96 7.91
CA GLN A 134 -8.42 -30.25 8.71
C GLN A 134 -7.85 -29.13 9.58
N HIS A 135 -6.53 -28.96 9.62
CA HIS A 135 -5.85 -27.96 10.44
C HIS A 135 -5.34 -26.75 9.65
N TYR A 136 -5.51 -26.75 8.35
CA TYR A 136 -5.14 -25.62 7.51
C TYR A 136 -6.15 -25.36 6.38
N ASN A 137 -6.13 -24.15 5.84
CA ASN A 137 -6.78 -23.77 4.60
C ASN A 137 -5.69 -23.30 3.65
N GLU A 138 -5.69 -23.83 2.42
CA GLU A 138 -4.76 -23.43 1.38
C GLU A 138 -5.36 -22.36 0.49
N VAL A 139 -4.56 -21.35 0.15
CA VAL A 139 -4.88 -20.31 -0.81
C VAL A 139 -3.73 -20.21 -1.80
N THR A 140 -3.98 -20.60 -3.03
CA THR A 140 -2.98 -20.49 -4.11
C THR A 140 -3.03 -19.09 -4.71
N CYS A 141 -1.89 -18.40 -4.70
CA CYS A 141 -1.75 -17.04 -5.19
C CYS A 141 -0.90 -17.02 -6.47
N HIS A 142 -1.55 -16.93 -7.63
CA HIS A 142 -0.89 -16.80 -8.94
C HIS A 142 -0.51 -15.35 -9.18
N ALA A 143 0.73 -14.97 -8.91
CA ALA A 143 1.16 -13.58 -8.91
C ALA A 143 2.60 -13.36 -9.39
N GLY A 144 2.92 -12.12 -9.72
CA GLY A 144 4.25 -11.69 -10.12
C GLY A 144 4.70 -12.23 -11.48
N GLY A 145 6.02 -12.23 -11.71
CA GLY A 145 6.60 -12.70 -12.96
C GLY A 145 6.42 -14.20 -13.23
N MET A 146 6.24 -15.00 -12.19
CA MET A 146 5.99 -16.44 -12.28
C MET A 146 4.61 -16.77 -12.88
N ALA A 147 3.66 -15.86 -12.74
CA ALA A 147 2.29 -16.02 -13.24
C ALA A 147 2.02 -15.27 -14.54
N GLY A 148 3.05 -14.87 -15.29
CA GLY A 148 2.89 -14.22 -16.59
C GLY A 148 2.15 -15.12 -17.58
N GLY A 149 0.98 -14.67 -18.07
CA GLY A 149 0.10 -15.46 -18.94
C GLY A 149 -0.79 -16.48 -18.23
N ASP A 150 -0.71 -16.58 -16.91
CA ASP A 150 -1.53 -17.47 -16.11
C ASP A 150 -2.95 -16.91 -15.94
N PRO A 151 -4.02 -17.71 -16.20
CA PRO A 151 -5.39 -17.28 -15.97
C PRO A 151 -5.69 -16.91 -14.51
N GLY A 152 -4.95 -17.48 -13.55
CA GLY A 152 -5.04 -17.17 -12.10
C GLY A 152 -4.37 -15.85 -11.72
N ASN A 153 -3.55 -15.26 -12.61
CA ASN A 153 -2.88 -13.99 -12.35
C ASN A 153 -3.89 -12.84 -12.35
N SER A 154 -4.30 -12.45 -11.17
CA SER A 154 -5.30 -11.41 -10.96
C SER A 154 -4.71 -10.18 -10.27
N GLN A 155 -5.41 -9.05 -10.37
CA GLN A 155 -5.04 -7.83 -9.66
C GLN A 155 -5.03 -8.05 -8.13
N ALA A 156 -5.98 -8.83 -7.61
CA ALA A 156 -6.06 -9.18 -6.19
C ALA A 156 -4.87 -10.05 -5.75
N ALA A 157 -4.51 -11.09 -6.52
CA ALA A 157 -3.34 -11.93 -6.25
C ALA A 157 -2.04 -11.12 -6.26
N ASN A 158 -1.88 -10.22 -7.24
CA ASN A 158 -0.72 -9.34 -7.29
C ASN A 158 -0.67 -8.33 -6.13
N ALA A 159 -1.82 -7.84 -5.66
CA ALA A 159 -1.90 -6.97 -4.49
C ALA A 159 -1.49 -7.72 -3.22
N LEU A 160 -1.97 -8.95 -3.02
CA LEU A 160 -1.59 -9.81 -1.90
C LEU A 160 -0.09 -10.13 -1.92
N ASN A 161 0.46 -10.51 -3.08
CA ASN A 161 1.88 -10.75 -3.25
C ASN A 161 2.73 -9.52 -2.88
N ARG A 162 2.35 -8.33 -3.32
CA ARG A 162 3.05 -7.08 -2.95
C ARG A 162 2.96 -6.79 -1.45
N ALA A 163 1.80 -6.99 -0.85
CA ALA A 163 1.61 -6.75 0.58
C ALA A 163 2.48 -7.70 1.45
N GLN A 164 2.75 -8.88 0.96
CA GLN A 164 3.52 -9.90 1.66
C GLN A 164 5.00 -9.96 1.27
N SER A 165 5.43 -9.21 0.25
CA SER A 165 6.79 -9.29 -0.31
C SER A 165 7.89 -9.02 0.72
N SER A 166 7.62 -8.22 1.77
CA SER A 166 8.58 -7.98 2.85
C SER A 166 8.76 -9.14 3.82
N TYR A 167 7.87 -10.14 3.78
CA TYR A 167 7.88 -11.33 4.63
C TYR A 167 8.32 -12.58 3.88
N ILE A 168 8.51 -12.49 2.56
CA ILE A 168 8.92 -13.61 1.72
C ILE A 168 10.45 -13.58 1.63
N GLU A 169 11.12 -14.53 2.28
CA GLU A 169 12.59 -14.65 2.29
C GLU A 169 13.14 -15.23 0.98
N GLY A 170 12.29 -15.82 0.14
CA GLY A 170 12.62 -16.35 -1.18
C GLY A 170 11.41 -17.00 -1.84
N TYR A 171 11.46 -17.10 -3.15
CA TYR A 171 10.54 -17.94 -3.90
C TYR A 171 11.19 -19.29 -4.14
N PRO A 172 10.42 -20.37 -4.11
CA PRO A 172 10.94 -21.72 -4.36
C PRO A 172 11.51 -21.87 -5.76
#